data_f6a93dc865931ccc22030a8c66b589e6
#
_entry.id   f6a93dc865931ccc22030a8c66b589e6
#
_cell.length_a   1.000
_cell.length_b   1.000
_cell.length_c   1.000
_cell.angle_alpha   90.00
_cell.angle_beta   90.00
_cell.angle_gamma   90.00
#
_symmetry.space_group_name_H-M   'P 1'
#
loop_
_entity.id
_entity.type
_entity.pdbx_description
1 polymer ?
#
loop_
_entity_poly.entity_id
_entity_poly.type
_entity_poly.pdbx_seq_one_letter_code
_entity_poly.pdbx_strand_id
1 'polypeptide(L)'
;MNEAGFVESTVDAIGGRSINAYHTEGAGGGHAPDIISVVSLPNILPSSTNPTRPHTVNTIDEHLDMLIVCHHLNPSVPEDLAFAESRIRPTTIAAEDILHDLGAISMISSDSQAMGRIGEVIIRTWQTAHAMKRRRGSLPGDGAADNLRARRYVAKYTNNPAIAHGIDAEIGSVEVGKLADLVLWEPKFFGIRPHVVLKGGFIAYAAMGDANASIPTPQPVFARPMYGAAPKVAAASSLHFVAPEAVEAKVAERYELASPVVAVANTRACGKADMVLNDARPDVRVDPDSFAVHIDGELVEPMPADELPMAQRYFLF
;
A
#
# COMPACT_ATOMS: atom_id res chain seq x y z
N MET A 1 -3.57 -17.64 3.29
CA MET A 1 -2.62 -17.69 2.20
C MET A 1 -1.65 -18.83 2.40
N ASN A 2 -0.90 -19.17 1.37
CA ASN A 2 -0.10 -20.37 1.34
C ASN A 2 1.27 -20.17 2.04
N GLU A 3 1.38 -20.56 3.27
CA GLU A 3 2.67 -20.59 3.97
C GLU A 3 3.49 -21.85 3.64
N ALA A 4 2.86 -22.84 3.00
CA ALA A 4 3.49 -24.12 2.69
C ALA A 4 4.22 -24.15 1.32
N GLY A 5 4.11 -23.10 0.52
CA GLY A 5 4.94 -22.93 -0.67
C GLY A 5 4.43 -23.61 -1.94
N PHE A 6 3.13 -23.74 -2.16
CA PHE A 6 2.57 -24.20 -3.43
C PHE A 6 1.54 -23.22 -3.97
N VAL A 7 2.01 -22.27 -4.77
CA VAL A 7 1.15 -21.24 -5.36
C VAL A 7 0.04 -21.82 -6.23
N GLU A 8 0.31 -22.93 -6.93
CA GLU A 8 -0.66 -23.62 -7.78
C GLU A 8 -1.88 -24.06 -6.98
N SER A 9 -1.71 -24.66 -5.81
CA SER A 9 -2.82 -25.07 -4.95
C SER A 9 -3.67 -23.89 -4.50
N THR A 10 -3.06 -22.74 -4.27
CA THR A 10 -3.74 -21.49 -3.94
C THR A 10 -4.56 -20.98 -5.12
N VAL A 11 -3.97 -20.97 -6.33
CA VAL A 11 -4.63 -20.54 -7.57
C VAL A 11 -5.81 -21.47 -7.89
N ASP A 12 -5.63 -22.77 -7.76
CA ASP A 12 -6.68 -23.77 -7.97
C ASP A 12 -7.86 -23.56 -6.99
N ALA A 13 -7.56 -23.29 -5.73
CA ALA A 13 -8.59 -23.01 -4.72
C ALA A 13 -9.35 -21.70 -5.00
N ILE A 14 -8.71 -20.69 -5.59
CA ILE A 14 -9.35 -19.46 -6.04
C ILE A 14 -10.34 -19.76 -7.19
N GLY A 15 -9.99 -20.68 -8.09
CA GLY A 15 -10.88 -21.16 -9.13
C GLY A 15 -11.35 -20.05 -10.09
N GLY A 16 -10.48 -19.13 -10.47
CA GLY A 16 -10.78 -18.04 -11.40
C GLY A 16 -11.65 -16.90 -10.83
N ARG A 17 -12.03 -16.97 -9.56
CA ARG A 17 -12.81 -15.90 -8.91
C ARG A 17 -11.94 -14.65 -8.74
N SER A 18 -12.57 -13.47 -8.82
CA SER A 18 -11.91 -12.21 -8.44
C SER A 18 -11.51 -12.23 -6.96
N ILE A 19 -10.26 -11.91 -6.68
CA ILE A 19 -9.76 -11.89 -5.31
C ILE A 19 -8.77 -10.76 -5.10
N ASN A 20 -8.89 -10.08 -3.97
CA ASN A 20 -7.88 -9.16 -3.49
C ASN A 20 -6.85 -9.96 -2.67
N ALA A 21 -5.62 -10.02 -3.16
CA ALA A 21 -4.53 -10.74 -2.53
C ALA A 21 -3.60 -9.78 -1.80
N TYR A 22 -3.68 -9.79 -0.47
CA TYR A 22 -2.69 -9.11 0.37
C TYR A 22 -1.42 -9.95 0.47
N HIS A 23 -0.29 -9.31 0.71
CA HIS A 23 1.03 -9.97 0.78
C HIS A 23 1.41 -10.72 -0.51
N THR A 24 1.06 -10.13 -1.65
CA THR A 24 1.47 -10.69 -2.95
C THR A 24 2.98 -10.62 -3.17
N GLU A 25 3.67 -9.79 -2.43
CA GLU A 25 5.12 -9.64 -2.46
C GLU A 25 5.91 -10.89 -2.05
N GLY A 26 5.30 -11.78 -1.29
CA GLY A 26 5.93 -13.03 -0.85
C GLY A 26 6.99 -12.91 0.24
N ALA A 27 7.47 -11.71 0.55
CA ALA A 27 8.48 -11.49 1.59
C ALA A 27 7.88 -11.00 2.91
N GLY A 28 6.79 -10.23 2.85
CA GLY A 28 6.11 -9.74 4.02
C GLY A 28 5.24 -10.81 4.68
N GLY A 29 5.23 -10.89 6.02
CA GLY A 29 4.34 -11.78 6.76
C GLY A 29 4.68 -13.27 6.70
N GLY A 30 5.87 -13.65 6.24
CA GLY A 30 6.33 -15.05 6.26
C GLY A 30 5.72 -15.95 5.20
N HIS A 31 5.14 -15.40 4.14
CA HIS A 31 4.60 -16.19 3.02
C HIS A 31 5.70 -16.74 2.13
N ALA A 32 5.41 -17.84 1.43
CA ALA A 32 6.35 -18.39 0.47
C ALA A 32 6.66 -17.41 -0.66
N PRO A 33 7.92 -17.22 -1.04
CA PRO A 33 8.34 -16.24 -2.03
C PRO A 33 7.71 -16.40 -3.41
N ASP A 34 7.29 -17.61 -3.79
CA ASP A 34 6.69 -17.93 -5.07
C ASP A 34 5.29 -17.30 -5.29
N ILE A 35 4.62 -16.88 -4.21
CA ILE A 35 3.32 -16.21 -4.30
C ILE A 35 3.36 -14.93 -5.16
N ILE A 36 4.52 -14.30 -5.31
CA ILE A 36 4.69 -13.10 -6.15
C ILE A 36 4.29 -13.34 -7.62
N SER A 37 4.35 -14.58 -8.09
CA SER A 37 3.96 -14.95 -9.45
C SER A 37 2.48 -14.70 -9.77
N VAL A 38 1.60 -14.65 -8.75
CA VAL A 38 0.16 -14.42 -8.98
C VAL A 38 -0.16 -13.02 -9.52
N VAL A 39 0.79 -12.08 -9.52
CA VAL A 39 0.61 -10.74 -10.13
C VAL A 39 0.32 -10.82 -11.63
N SER A 40 0.68 -11.93 -12.28
CA SER A 40 0.44 -12.20 -13.70
C SER A 40 -1.02 -12.57 -14.00
N LEU A 41 -1.81 -12.94 -12.99
CA LEU A 41 -3.16 -13.45 -13.16
C LEU A 41 -4.20 -12.35 -13.33
N PRO A 42 -5.17 -12.50 -14.26
CA PRO A 42 -6.14 -11.45 -14.57
C PRO A 42 -7.19 -11.21 -13.48
N ASN A 43 -7.45 -12.20 -12.65
CA ASN A 43 -8.46 -12.19 -11.59
C ASN A 43 -7.89 -11.89 -10.20
N ILE A 44 -6.59 -11.71 -10.08
CA ILE A 44 -5.94 -11.35 -8.83
C ILE A 44 -5.69 -9.85 -8.79
N LEU A 45 -6.15 -9.19 -7.73
CA LEU A 45 -5.89 -7.80 -7.41
C LEU A 45 -4.76 -7.74 -6.38
N PRO A 46 -3.51 -7.61 -6.82
CA PRO A 46 -2.36 -7.74 -5.93
C PRO A 46 -2.13 -6.47 -5.11
N SER A 47 -1.90 -6.69 -3.83
CA SER A 47 -1.47 -5.67 -2.89
C SER A 47 -0.21 -6.12 -2.17
N SER A 48 0.69 -5.21 -1.89
CA SER A 48 1.83 -5.47 -1.04
C SER A 48 1.87 -4.55 0.17
N THR A 49 2.54 -4.99 1.21
CA THR A 49 2.77 -4.20 2.42
C THR A 49 4.10 -3.44 2.31
N ASN A 50 4.31 -2.48 3.19
CA ASN A 50 5.39 -1.52 3.00
C ASN A 50 6.45 -1.45 4.12
N PRO A 51 6.55 -2.38 5.08
CA PRO A 51 7.35 -2.13 6.28
C PRO A 51 8.82 -1.82 6.00
N THR A 52 9.42 -2.43 5.01
CA THR A 52 10.86 -2.33 4.71
C THR A 52 11.18 -1.91 3.28
N ARG A 53 10.20 -1.37 2.56
CA ARG A 53 10.44 -0.88 1.19
C ARG A 53 10.95 0.54 1.14
N PRO A 54 11.66 0.91 0.06
CA PRO A 54 12.20 0.05 -1.00
C PRO A 54 13.35 -0.82 -0.52
N HIS A 55 13.83 -1.74 -1.40
CA HIS A 55 14.99 -2.59 -1.12
C HIS A 55 16.24 -1.74 -0.89
N THR A 56 16.76 -1.78 0.33
CA THR A 56 17.98 -1.07 0.76
C THR A 56 19.01 -2.05 1.31
N VAL A 57 20.19 -1.56 1.60
CA VAL A 57 21.28 -2.36 2.22
C VAL A 57 20.87 -2.96 3.57
N ASN A 58 19.89 -2.39 4.26
CA ASN A 58 19.41 -2.87 5.57
C ASN A 58 18.14 -3.74 5.48
N THR A 59 17.49 -3.81 4.31
CA THR A 59 16.14 -4.41 4.20
C THR A 59 16.10 -5.87 4.63
N ILE A 60 17.13 -6.65 4.32
CA ILE A 60 17.18 -8.08 4.68
C ILE A 60 17.18 -8.26 6.19
N ASP A 61 18.07 -7.56 6.87
CA ASP A 61 18.18 -7.64 8.33
C ASP A 61 16.91 -7.14 9.02
N GLU A 62 16.35 -6.01 8.53
CA GLU A 62 15.09 -5.47 9.05
C GLU A 62 13.93 -6.47 8.87
N HIS A 63 13.82 -7.14 7.73
CA HIS A 63 12.78 -8.14 7.50
C HIS A 63 12.95 -9.38 8.37
N LEU A 64 14.18 -9.87 8.52
CA LEU A 64 14.46 -11.01 9.39
C LEU A 64 14.08 -10.70 10.84
N ASP A 65 14.49 -9.56 11.35
CA ASP A 65 14.15 -9.13 12.72
C ASP A 65 12.64 -8.98 12.91
N MET A 66 11.96 -8.36 11.94
CA MET A 66 10.51 -8.19 11.98
C MET A 66 9.78 -9.53 11.94
N LEU A 67 10.21 -10.46 11.07
CA LEU A 67 9.60 -11.78 10.97
C LEU A 67 9.77 -12.56 12.26
N ILE A 68 10.97 -12.57 12.82
CA ILE A 68 11.28 -13.23 14.10
C ILE A 68 10.37 -12.70 15.20
N VAL A 69 10.28 -11.39 15.34
CA VAL A 69 9.45 -10.76 16.38
C VAL A 69 7.97 -11.02 16.17
N CYS A 70 7.44 -10.83 14.96
CA CYS A 70 6.00 -10.91 14.69
C CYS A 70 5.47 -12.34 14.68
N HIS A 71 6.30 -13.31 14.34
CA HIS A 71 5.93 -14.73 14.37
C HIS A 71 6.33 -15.44 15.67
N HIS A 72 6.80 -14.70 16.67
CA HIS A 72 7.23 -15.24 17.98
C HIS A 72 8.32 -16.31 17.88
N LEU A 73 9.19 -16.17 16.87
CA LEU A 73 10.34 -17.04 16.67
C LEU A 73 11.46 -16.70 17.65
N ASN A 74 12.30 -17.68 17.94
CA ASN A 74 13.45 -17.51 18.82
C ASN A 74 14.75 -17.56 18.00
N PRO A 75 15.51 -16.43 17.88
CA PRO A 75 16.73 -16.39 17.09
C PRO A 75 17.85 -17.31 17.62
N SER A 76 17.71 -17.85 18.86
CA SER A 76 18.63 -18.84 19.42
C SER A 76 18.28 -20.28 19.03
N VAL A 77 17.15 -20.50 18.35
CA VAL A 77 16.72 -21.80 17.86
C VAL A 77 17.03 -21.88 16.36
N PRO A 78 17.95 -22.78 15.93
CA PRO A 78 18.37 -22.86 14.53
C PRO A 78 17.21 -23.09 13.54
N GLU A 79 16.21 -23.86 13.92
CA GLU A 79 15.05 -24.14 13.08
C GLU A 79 14.18 -22.90 12.85
N ASP A 80 14.00 -22.07 13.87
CA ASP A 80 13.26 -20.82 13.78
C ASP A 80 13.99 -19.82 12.86
N LEU A 81 15.32 -19.72 13.02
CA LEU A 81 16.14 -18.88 12.16
C LEU A 81 16.12 -19.35 10.71
N ALA A 82 16.27 -20.66 10.48
CA ALA A 82 16.20 -21.25 9.15
C ALA A 82 14.84 -21.02 8.49
N PHE A 83 13.75 -21.09 9.26
CA PHE A 83 12.41 -20.73 8.76
C PHE A 83 12.36 -19.27 8.32
N ALA A 84 12.81 -18.34 9.15
CA ALA A 84 12.82 -16.91 8.83
C ALA A 84 13.66 -16.63 7.57
N GLU A 85 14.87 -17.16 7.48
CA GLU A 85 15.76 -17.03 6.33
C GLU A 85 15.18 -17.66 5.06
N SER A 86 14.38 -18.72 5.17
CA SER A 86 13.71 -19.33 4.02
C SER A 86 12.67 -18.40 3.38
N ARG A 87 12.14 -17.45 4.11
CA ARG A 87 11.09 -16.51 3.68
C ARG A 87 11.62 -15.17 3.18
N ILE A 88 12.74 -14.72 3.72
CA ILE A 88 13.31 -13.42 3.38
C ILE A 88 14.39 -13.61 2.33
N ARG A 89 14.12 -13.12 1.11
CA ARG A 89 14.97 -13.32 -0.07
C ARG A 89 15.25 -12.01 -0.79
N PRO A 90 16.51 -11.64 -1.04
CA PRO A 90 16.86 -10.38 -1.73
C PRO A 90 16.23 -10.25 -3.11
N THR A 91 16.17 -11.36 -3.87
CA THR A 91 15.59 -11.37 -5.22
C THR A 91 14.10 -11.07 -5.23
N THR A 92 13.35 -11.65 -4.29
CA THR A 92 11.89 -11.42 -4.16
C THR A 92 11.60 -9.98 -3.76
N ILE A 93 12.36 -9.43 -2.79
CA ILE A 93 12.22 -8.04 -2.34
C ILE A 93 12.56 -7.06 -3.46
N ALA A 94 13.63 -7.32 -4.21
CA ALA A 94 13.99 -6.50 -5.36
C ALA A 94 12.97 -6.60 -6.50
N ALA A 95 12.39 -7.77 -6.72
CA ALA A 95 11.32 -7.99 -7.69
C ALA A 95 10.05 -7.21 -7.33
N GLU A 96 9.71 -7.13 -6.06
CA GLU A 96 8.57 -6.36 -5.57
C GLU A 96 8.64 -4.90 -6.02
N ASP A 97 9.77 -4.23 -5.81
CA ASP A 97 9.97 -2.84 -6.24
C ASP A 97 9.79 -2.67 -7.76
N ILE A 98 10.37 -3.60 -8.54
CA ILE A 98 10.25 -3.59 -10.00
C ILE A 98 8.80 -3.79 -10.43
N LEU A 99 8.08 -4.73 -9.83
CA LEU A 99 6.68 -5.01 -10.14
C LEU A 99 5.76 -3.84 -9.77
N HIS A 100 6.08 -3.09 -8.72
CA HIS A 100 5.42 -1.82 -8.45
C HIS A 100 5.63 -0.80 -9.57
N ASP A 101 6.85 -0.66 -10.05
CA ASP A 101 7.17 0.31 -11.09
C ASP A 101 6.60 -0.07 -12.46
N LEU A 102 6.53 -1.36 -12.76
CA LEU A 102 5.84 -1.88 -13.94
C LEU A 102 4.31 -1.70 -13.89
N GLY A 103 3.74 -1.50 -12.70
CA GLY A 103 2.30 -1.47 -12.49
C GLY A 103 1.69 -2.88 -12.38
N ALA A 104 2.48 -3.87 -12.03
CA ALA A 104 2.02 -5.24 -11.83
C ALA A 104 1.45 -5.46 -10.43
N ILE A 105 2.01 -4.85 -9.39
CA ILE A 105 1.39 -4.79 -8.07
C ILE A 105 0.51 -3.55 -8.02
N SER A 106 -0.79 -3.76 -7.89
CA SER A 106 -1.80 -2.71 -8.11
C SER A 106 -2.04 -1.81 -6.93
N MET A 107 -1.79 -2.28 -5.72
CA MET A 107 -2.09 -1.57 -4.48
C MET A 107 -0.95 -1.67 -3.48
N ILE A 108 -1.00 -0.78 -2.50
CA ILE A 108 -0.07 -0.73 -1.39
C ILE A 108 -0.84 -0.63 -0.08
N SER A 109 -0.42 -1.36 0.93
CA SER A 109 -1.03 -1.36 2.27
C SER A 109 0.04 -1.26 3.36
N SER A 110 -0.41 -1.14 4.61
CA SER A 110 0.49 -0.88 5.73
C SER A 110 0.87 -2.10 6.54
N ASP A 111 0.02 -3.12 6.58
CA ASP A 111 0.12 -4.21 7.57
C ASP A 111 0.19 -3.71 9.02
N SER A 112 -0.66 -2.74 9.35
CA SER A 112 -0.50 -1.86 10.53
C SER A 112 -0.57 -2.55 11.89
N GLN A 113 -1.14 -3.74 11.96
CA GLN A 113 -1.31 -4.47 13.24
C GLN A 113 -0.32 -5.61 13.42
N ALA A 114 0.48 -5.92 12.41
CA ALA A 114 1.50 -6.94 12.47
C ALA A 114 2.90 -6.34 12.25
N MET A 115 3.41 -6.39 11.02
CA MET A 115 4.78 -5.93 10.75
C MET A 115 4.84 -4.49 10.21
N GLY A 116 3.71 -3.86 9.87
CA GLY A 116 3.68 -2.61 9.15
C GLY A 116 3.44 -1.37 10.02
N ARG A 117 3.59 -0.21 9.38
CA ARG A 117 3.42 1.11 9.98
C ARG A 117 2.53 1.98 9.11
N ILE A 118 1.30 2.23 9.56
CA ILE A 118 0.31 3.01 8.81
C ILE A 118 0.83 4.40 8.42
N GLY A 119 1.55 5.07 9.31
CA GLY A 119 2.11 6.41 9.06
C GLY A 119 3.21 6.46 8.00
N GLU A 120 3.72 5.32 7.54
CA GLU A 120 4.81 5.25 6.57
C GLU A 120 4.36 4.87 5.16
N VAL A 121 3.09 4.52 4.94
CA VAL A 121 2.59 4.08 3.63
C VAL A 121 2.95 5.07 2.53
N ILE A 122 2.67 6.34 2.72
CA ILE A 122 2.90 7.38 1.71
C ILE A 122 4.40 7.59 1.49
N ILE A 123 5.17 7.74 2.55
CA ILE A 123 6.63 7.95 2.46
C ILE A 123 7.29 6.78 1.73
N ARG A 124 7.01 5.54 2.13
CA ARG A 124 7.58 4.33 1.52
C ARG A 124 7.19 4.18 0.05
N THR A 125 5.95 4.51 -0.29
CA THR A 125 5.49 4.54 -1.69
C THR A 125 6.34 5.47 -2.54
N TRP A 126 6.63 6.67 -2.07
CA TRP A 126 7.42 7.66 -2.82
C TRP A 126 8.92 7.37 -2.80
N GLN A 127 9.43 6.76 -1.73
CA GLN A 127 10.80 6.24 -1.69
C GLN A 127 10.99 5.12 -2.71
N THR A 128 10.01 4.21 -2.85
CA THR A 128 10.03 3.16 -3.88
C THR A 128 10.01 3.78 -5.29
N ALA A 129 9.13 4.75 -5.54
CA ALA A 129 9.08 5.45 -6.82
C ALA A 129 10.42 6.13 -7.16
N HIS A 130 11.07 6.75 -6.17
CA HIS A 130 12.38 7.38 -6.34
C HIS A 130 13.47 6.35 -6.64
N ALA A 131 13.56 5.27 -5.87
CA ALA A 131 14.54 4.21 -6.10
C ALA A 131 14.38 3.61 -7.50
N MET A 132 13.15 3.38 -7.94
CA MET A 132 12.87 2.89 -9.27
C MET A 132 13.22 3.90 -10.36
N LYS A 133 12.98 5.19 -10.15
CA LYS A 133 13.47 6.23 -11.07
C LYS A 133 14.98 6.22 -11.23
N ARG A 134 15.70 6.11 -10.13
CA ARG A 134 17.16 6.04 -10.13
C ARG A 134 17.67 4.79 -10.85
N ARG A 135 17.05 3.65 -10.61
CA ARG A 135 17.46 2.35 -11.16
C ARG A 135 17.06 2.16 -12.62
N ARG A 136 15.85 2.56 -13.00
CA ARG A 136 15.21 2.22 -14.29
C ARG A 136 15.03 3.40 -15.23
N GLY A 137 15.32 4.62 -14.78
CA GLY A 137 15.09 5.82 -15.59
C GLY A 137 13.62 6.19 -15.73
N SER A 138 13.27 6.94 -16.78
CA SER A 138 11.88 7.31 -17.08
C SER A 138 11.08 6.12 -17.59
N LEU A 139 9.79 6.08 -17.24
CA LEU A 139 8.89 5.08 -17.79
C LEU A 139 8.67 5.31 -19.30
N PRO A 140 8.42 4.27 -20.09
CA PRO A 140 8.01 4.41 -21.48
C PRO A 140 6.78 5.32 -21.60
N GLY A 141 6.84 6.34 -22.44
CA GLY A 141 5.78 7.35 -22.59
C GLY A 141 5.76 8.45 -21.54
N ASP A 142 6.65 8.42 -20.57
CA ASP A 142 6.83 9.52 -19.61
C ASP A 142 7.94 10.48 -20.08
N GLY A 143 7.80 11.74 -19.73
CA GLY A 143 8.81 12.75 -19.98
C GLY A 143 9.74 12.98 -18.79
N ALA A 144 10.47 14.08 -18.80
CA ALA A 144 11.36 14.47 -17.70
C ALA A 144 10.61 14.75 -16.38
N ALA A 145 9.31 14.97 -16.44
CA ALA A 145 8.47 15.28 -15.28
C ALA A 145 7.94 14.06 -14.53
N ASP A 146 8.14 12.83 -15.01
CA ASP A 146 7.66 11.58 -14.41
C ASP A 146 6.16 11.54 -14.04
N ASN A 147 5.32 12.25 -14.82
CA ASN A 147 3.90 12.35 -14.51
C ASN A 147 3.17 11.01 -14.56
N LEU A 148 3.57 10.12 -15.47
CA LEU A 148 2.98 8.78 -15.55
C LEU A 148 3.32 7.96 -14.31
N ARG A 149 4.60 7.96 -13.89
CA ARG A 149 5.02 7.28 -12.65
C ARG A 149 4.28 7.87 -11.44
N ALA A 150 4.20 9.19 -11.33
CA ALA A 150 3.50 9.85 -10.22
C ALA A 150 2.02 9.39 -10.15
N ARG A 151 1.30 9.41 -11.27
CA ARG A 151 -0.11 8.95 -11.32
C ARG A 151 -0.24 7.46 -11.00
N ARG A 152 0.67 6.61 -11.49
CA ARG A 152 0.71 5.17 -11.18
C ARG A 152 0.83 4.93 -9.68
N TYR A 153 1.74 5.61 -9.02
CA TYR A 153 1.98 5.41 -7.60
C TYR A 153 0.87 6.02 -6.72
N VAL A 154 0.31 7.17 -7.09
CA VAL A 154 -0.88 7.71 -6.39
C VAL A 154 -2.06 6.75 -6.47
N ALA A 155 -2.32 6.15 -7.63
CA ALA A 155 -3.44 5.23 -7.80
C ALA A 155 -3.38 4.01 -6.87
N LYS A 156 -2.17 3.60 -6.44
CA LYS A 156 -1.98 2.42 -5.57
C LYS A 156 -2.58 2.56 -4.16
N TYR A 157 -2.75 3.77 -3.67
CA TYR A 157 -3.33 4.04 -2.36
C TYR A 157 -4.57 4.95 -2.40
N THR A 158 -5.11 5.20 -3.60
CA THR A 158 -6.33 6.00 -3.82
C THR A 158 -7.36 5.23 -4.66
N ASN A 159 -7.29 5.33 -5.99
CA ASN A 159 -8.26 4.71 -6.90
C ASN A 159 -8.33 3.19 -6.75
N ASN A 160 -7.19 2.51 -6.80
CA ASN A 160 -7.17 1.06 -6.89
C ASN A 160 -7.73 0.35 -5.65
N PRO A 161 -7.40 0.77 -4.40
CA PRO A 161 -8.09 0.24 -3.22
C PRO A 161 -9.60 0.49 -3.24
N ALA A 162 -10.04 1.68 -3.69
CA ALA A 162 -11.46 1.99 -3.75
C ALA A 162 -12.20 1.07 -4.74
N ILE A 163 -11.64 0.85 -5.92
CA ILE A 163 -12.17 -0.06 -6.94
C ILE A 163 -12.19 -1.51 -6.40
N ALA A 164 -11.07 -1.97 -5.85
CA ALA A 164 -10.95 -3.34 -5.34
C ALA A 164 -11.95 -3.66 -4.21
N HIS A 165 -12.30 -2.66 -3.41
CA HIS A 165 -13.29 -2.79 -2.33
C HIS A 165 -14.72 -2.42 -2.75
N GLY A 166 -14.93 -1.99 -4.01
CA GLY A 166 -16.26 -1.63 -4.52
C GLY A 166 -16.87 -0.39 -3.87
N ILE A 167 -16.05 0.57 -3.51
CA ILE A 167 -16.42 1.83 -2.85
C ILE A 167 -16.00 3.07 -3.65
N ASP A 168 -15.59 2.85 -4.87
CA ASP A 168 -15.09 3.88 -5.78
C ASP A 168 -16.14 4.87 -6.27
N ALA A 169 -17.43 4.55 -6.11
CA ALA A 169 -18.52 5.51 -6.34
C ALA A 169 -18.51 6.68 -5.34
N GLU A 170 -17.98 6.45 -4.14
CA GLU A 170 -18.04 7.41 -3.03
C GLU A 170 -16.68 8.06 -2.73
N ILE A 171 -15.57 7.35 -2.95
CA ILE A 171 -14.22 7.77 -2.59
C ILE A 171 -13.18 7.33 -3.63
N GLY A 172 -11.91 7.67 -3.42
CA GLY A 172 -10.77 7.17 -4.18
C GLY A 172 -10.30 8.10 -5.30
N SER A 173 -11.12 9.06 -5.73
CA SER A 173 -10.77 10.05 -6.75
C SER A 173 -11.36 11.43 -6.44
N VAL A 174 -10.82 12.45 -7.07
CA VAL A 174 -11.30 13.84 -6.95
C VAL A 174 -12.34 14.08 -8.04
N GLU A 175 -13.59 13.79 -7.75
CA GLU A 175 -14.71 13.92 -8.67
C GLU A 175 -15.92 14.53 -7.96
N VAL A 176 -16.76 15.25 -8.75
CA VAL A 176 -18.00 15.83 -8.22
C VAL A 176 -18.95 14.71 -7.81
N GLY A 177 -19.47 14.80 -6.59
CA GLY A 177 -20.38 13.80 -6.02
C GLY A 177 -19.72 12.85 -5.02
N LYS A 178 -18.40 12.72 -5.05
CA LYS A 178 -17.66 11.90 -4.05
C LYS A 178 -17.34 12.70 -2.77
N LEU A 179 -17.06 11.98 -1.70
CA LEU A 179 -16.63 12.60 -0.45
C LEU A 179 -15.36 13.44 -0.66
N ALA A 180 -15.36 14.64 -0.11
CA ALA A 180 -14.22 15.53 -0.13
C ALA A 180 -13.14 15.10 0.88
N ASP A 181 -12.61 13.88 0.69
CA ASP A 181 -11.47 13.33 1.42
C ASP A 181 -10.20 13.71 0.67
N LEU A 182 -9.62 14.84 1.02
CA LEU A 182 -8.56 15.48 0.24
C LEU A 182 -7.31 15.72 1.08
N VAL A 183 -6.16 15.63 0.46
CA VAL A 183 -4.88 16.00 1.08
C VAL A 183 -4.24 17.12 0.26
N LEU A 184 -3.95 18.23 0.92
CA LEU A 184 -3.24 19.35 0.33
C LEU A 184 -1.76 19.26 0.74
N TRP A 185 -0.89 19.33 -0.26
CA TRP A 185 0.55 19.28 -0.08
C TRP A 185 1.21 20.57 -0.50
N GLU A 186 2.16 21.04 0.29
CA GLU A 186 3.20 21.92 -0.25
C GLU A 186 4.15 21.06 -1.09
N PRO A 187 4.46 21.43 -2.35
CA PRO A 187 5.25 20.58 -3.26
C PRO A 187 6.57 20.08 -2.66
N LYS A 188 7.26 20.92 -1.91
CA LYS A 188 8.54 20.57 -1.24
C LYS A 188 8.41 19.52 -0.13
N PHE A 189 7.19 19.27 0.37
CA PHE A 189 6.89 18.29 1.42
C PHE A 189 6.00 17.16 0.93
N PHE A 190 5.81 17.06 -0.38
CA PHE A 190 4.97 16.02 -0.97
C PHE A 190 5.44 14.62 -0.56
N GLY A 191 4.50 13.80 -0.09
CA GLY A 191 4.77 12.45 0.39
C GLY A 191 5.34 12.34 1.81
N ILE A 192 5.74 13.47 2.42
CA ILE A 192 6.33 13.48 3.78
C ILE A 192 5.33 14.02 4.81
N ARG A 193 4.88 15.25 4.57
CA ARG A 193 4.06 16.00 5.53
C ARG A 193 2.94 16.74 4.81
N PRO A 194 1.68 16.34 5.02
CA PRO A 194 0.55 17.08 4.48
C PRO A 194 0.45 18.46 5.13
N HIS A 195 0.03 19.45 4.34
CA HIS A 195 -0.30 20.78 4.84
C HIS A 195 -1.67 20.79 5.48
N VAL A 196 -2.66 20.23 4.79
CA VAL A 196 -4.04 20.06 5.30
C VAL A 196 -4.57 18.71 4.85
N VAL A 197 -5.30 18.04 5.75
CA VAL A 197 -6.10 16.86 5.44
C VAL A 197 -7.56 17.20 5.68
N LEU A 198 -8.37 17.02 4.65
CA LEU A 198 -9.82 17.17 4.72
C LEU A 198 -10.50 15.79 4.76
N LYS A 199 -11.48 15.65 5.61
CA LYS A 199 -12.36 14.49 5.69
C LYS A 199 -13.81 14.94 5.49
N GLY A 200 -14.41 14.54 4.38
CA GLY A 200 -15.75 15.01 4.01
C GLY A 200 -15.88 16.52 3.93
N GLY A 201 -14.80 17.23 3.55
CA GLY A 201 -14.73 18.68 3.50
C GLY A 201 -14.36 19.39 4.81
N PHE A 202 -14.33 18.67 5.93
CA PHE A 202 -13.86 19.24 7.21
C PHE A 202 -12.34 19.08 7.39
N ILE A 203 -11.71 20.05 8.05
CA ILE A 203 -10.29 19.96 8.40
C ILE A 203 -10.12 18.91 9.49
N ALA A 204 -9.56 17.74 9.11
CA ALA A 204 -9.22 16.68 10.03
C ALA A 204 -7.83 16.89 10.67
N TYR A 205 -6.95 17.53 9.93
CA TYR A 205 -5.57 17.77 10.31
C TYR A 205 -5.03 18.99 9.58
N ALA A 206 -4.27 19.82 10.26
CA ALA A 206 -3.56 20.94 9.64
C ALA A 206 -2.20 21.16 10.30
N ALA A 207 -1.20 21.53 9.50
CA ALA A 207 0.07 22.04 9.99
C ALA A 207 -0.14 23.49 10.52
N MET A 208 0.26 23.72 11.75
CA MET A 208 0.09 25.03 12.42
C MET A 208 1.40 25.45 13.06
N GLY A 209 1.71 26.73 12.99
CA GLY A 209 2.76 27.33 13.80
C GLY A 209 2.40 27.39 15.29
N ASP A 210 3.24 28.03 16.08
CA ASP A 210 2.93 28.28 17.50
C ASP A 210 1.69 29.18 17.61
N ALA A 211 0.63 28.65 18.20
CA ALA A 211 -0.65 29.33 18.32
C ALA A 211 -0.59 30.62 19.17
N ASN A 212 0.42 30.76 20.02
CA ASN A 212 0.61 31.91 20.90
C ASN A 212 1.67 32.89 20.39
N ALA A 213 2.29 32.62 19.25
CA ALA A 213 3.28 33.52 18.68
C ALA A 213 2.62 34.83 18.21
N SER A 214 3.11 35.95 18.68
CA SER A 214 2.61 37.27 18.27
C SER A 214 3.18 37.70 16.90
N ILE A 215 4.24 37.05 16.45
CA ILE A 215 4.86 37.22 15.14
C ILE A 215 5.11 35.86 14.51
N PRO A 216 5.19 35.76 13.17
CA PRO A 216 5.56 34.51 12.51
C PRO A 216 6.93 34.03 13.01
N THR A 217 6.96 32.82 13.56
CA THR A 217 8.20 32.16 13.96
C THR A 217 8.48 30.99 13.02
N PRO A 218 9.73 30.72 12.68
CA PRO A 218 10.04 29.64 11.76
C PRO A 218 9.74 28.26 12.35
N GLN A 219 9.65 28.12 13.68
CA GLN A 219 9.61 26.80 14.30
C GLN A 219 9.08 26.83 15.73
N PRO A 220 8.63 25.65 16.20
CA PRO A 220 8.26 24.45 15.46
C PRO A 220 6.86 24.56 14.84
N VAL A 221 6.63 23.85 13.76
CA VAL A 221 5.29 23.68 13.19
C VAL A 221 4.66 22.44 13.80
N PHE A 222 3.52 22.63 14.45
CA PHE A 222 2.78 21.53 15.06
C PHE A 222 1.64 21.06 14.15
N ALA A 223 1.44 19.76 14.12
CA ALA A 223 0.29 19.15 13.50
C ALA A 223 -0.82 18.99 14.54
N ARG A 224 -2.01 19.49 14.24
CA ARG A 224 -3.13 19.45 15.17
C ARG A 224 -4.34 18.79 14.53
N PRO A 225 -4.89 17.72 15.13
CA PRO A 225 -6.15 17.15 14.68
C PRO A 225 -7.29 18.11 15.00
N MET A 226 -8.13 18.36 14.02
CA MET A 226 -9.27 19.29 14.13
C MET A 226 -10.62 18.61 13.97
N TYR A 227 -10.61 17.40 13.43
CA TYR A 227 -11.80 16.65 13.07
C TYR A 227 -12.78 16.40 14.21
N GLY A 228 -12.29 16.18 15.42
CA GLY A 228 -13.10 15.95 16.60
C GLY A 228 -13.64 17.22 17.29
N ALA A 229 -13.33 18.42 16.77
CA ALA A 229 -13.74 19.67 17.40
C ALA A 229 -15.27 19.92 17.38
N ALA A 230 -15.98 19.35 16.40
CA ALA A 230 -17.44 19.42 16.31
C ALA A 230 -18.07 18.03 16.52
N PRO A 231 -18.95 17.83 17.50
CA PRO A 231 -19.38 16.49 17.95
C PRO A 231 -20.03 15.61 16.89
N LYS A 232 -20.66 16.19 15.87
CA LYS A 232 -21.36 15.43 14.81
C LYS A 232 -20.55 15.27 13.53
N VAL A 233 -19.35 15.84 13.43
CA VAL A 233 -18.58 15.86 12.19
C VAL A 233 -18.15 14.46 11.78
N ALA A 234 -17.70 13.65 12.71
CA ALA A 234 -17.25 12.29 12.41
C ALA A 234 -18.34 11.45 11.75
N ALA A 235 -19.57 11.50 12.27
CA ALA A 235 -20.70 10.80 11.70
C ALA A 235 -21.14 11.40 10.35
N ALA A 236 -21.19 12.72 10.23
CA ALA A 236 -21.66 13.40 9.02
C ALA A 236 -20.70 13.30 7.82
N SER A 237 -19.41 13.07 8.08
CA SER A 237 -18.36 12.99 7.04
C SER A 237 -17.80 11.59 6.83
N SER A 238 -18.44 10.56 7.40
CA SER A 238 -18.05 9.15 7.28
C SER A 238 -19.17 8.33 6.69
N LEU A 239 -18.80 7.20 6.06
CA LEU A 239 -19.73 6.22 5.50
C LEU A 239 -19.47 4.85 6.12
N HIS A 240 -20.52 4.06 6.29
CA HIS A 240 -20.42 2.63 6.53
C HIS A 240 -20.62 1.89 5.21
N PHE A 241 -19.60 1.19 4.76
CA PHE A 241 -19.68 0.34 3.58
C PHE A 241 -20.09 -1.07 4.00
N VAL A 242 -21.14 -1.58 3.40
CA VAL A 242 -21.73 -2.88 3.77
C VAL A 242 -22.12 -3.66 2.51
N ALA A 243 -22.38 -4.96 2.67
CA ALA A 243 -22.98 -5.74 1.59
C ALA A 243 -24.37 -5.24 1.24
N PRO A 244 -24.82 -5.36 -0.04
CA PRO A 244 -26.17 -4.93 -0.45
C PRO A 244 -27.27 -5.53 0.43
N GLU A 245 -27.16 -6.80 0.81
CA GLU A 245 -28.11 -7.50 1.66
C GLU A 245 -28.24 -6.87 3.07
N ALA A 246 -27.17 -6.27 3.56
CA ALA A 246 -27.20 -5.58 4.85
C ALA A 246 -27.96 -4.25 4.76
N VAL A 247 -27.93 -3.57 3.61
CA VAL A 247 -28.77 -2.39 3.35
C VAL A 247 -30.25 -2.80 3.31
N GLU A 248 -30.59 -3.87 2.59
CA GLU A 248 -31.94 -4.42 2.51
C GLU A 248 -32.46 -4.85 3.90
N ALA A 249 -31.58 -5.41 4.74
CA ALA A 249 -31.88 -5.78 6.12
C ALA A 249 -31.95 -4.58 7.09
N LYS A 250 -31.84 -3.35 6.58
CA LYS A 250 -31.92 -2.09 7.35
C LYS A 250 -30.95 -2.04 8.50
N VAL A 251 -29.69 -2.42 8.26
CA VAL A 251 -28.64 -2.46 9.27
C VAL A 251 -28.44 -1.11 9.97
N ALA A 252 -28.62 0.00 9.24
CA ALA A 252 -28.50 1.34 9.80
C ALA A 252 -29.52 1.58 10.95
N GLU A 253 -30.77 1.23 10.74
CA GLU A 253 -31.85 1.37 11.73
C GLU A 253 -31.64 0.37 12.88
N ARG A 254 -31.32 -0.89 12.56
CA ARG A 254 -31.17 -1.97 13.53
C ARG A 254 -30.05 -1.73 14.55
N TYR A 255 -28.96 -1.09 14.13
CA TYR A 255 -27.81 -0.79 14.96
C TYR A 255 -27.67 0.69 15.32
N GLU A 256 -28.70 1.50 15.00
CA GLU A 256 -28.73 2.93 15.29
C GLU A 256 -27.48 3.67 14.81
N LEU A 257 -27.02 3.35 13.57
CA LEU A 257 -25.81 3.94 13.02
C LEU A 257 -26.01 5.42 12.72
N ALA A 258 -25.10 6.25 13.20
CA ALA A 258 -25.17 7.69 13.01
C ALA A 258 -24.65 8.14 11.63
N SER A 259 -23.73 7.37 11.02
CA SER A 259 -23.22 7.65 9.68
C SER A 259 -24.08 6.96 8.61
N PRO A 260 -24.18 7.55 7.40
CA PRO A 260 -24.88 6.92 6.29
C PRO A 260 -24.29 5.54 5.95
N VAL A 261 -25.14 4.64 5.48
CA VAL A 261 -24.77 3.29 5.06
C VAL A 261 -24.89 3.18 3.54
N VAL A 262 -23.84 2.69 2.90
CA VAL A 262 -23.74 2.54 1.44
C VAL A 262 -23.37 1.11 1.08
N ALA A 263 -24.00 0.55 0.06
CA ALA A 263 -23.66 -0.78 -0.43
C ALA A 263 -22.34 -0.76 -1.23
N VAL A 264 -21.49 -1.75 -1.01
CA VAL A 264 -20.36 -2.01 -1.92
C VAL A 264 -20.85 -2.56 -3.25
N ALA A 265 -20.10 -2.30 -4.33
CA ALA A 265 -20.46 -2.73 -5.68
C ALA A 265 -19.27 -3.38 -6.41
N ASN A 266 -19.57 -4.24 -7.38
CA ASN A 266 -18.60 -4.82 -8.33
C ASN A 266 -17.44 -5.64 -7.74
N THR A 267 -17.43 -5.93 -6.45
CA THR A 267 -16.31 -6.64 -5.78
C THR A 267 -16.03 -8.03 -6.34
N ARG A 268 -16.99 -8.65 -7.03
CA ARG A 268 -16.86 -9.98 -7.64
C ARG A 268 -16.58 -9.94 -9.15
N ALA A 269 -16.81 -8.80 -9.79
CA ALA A 269 -16.61 -8.61 -11.22
C ALA A 269 -15.32 -7.85 -11.53
N CYS A 270 -14.73 -7.18 -10.54
CA CYS A 270 -13.49 -6.43 -10.68
C CYS A 270 -12.31 -7.35 -10.96
N GLY A 271 -11.45 -6.97 -11.87
CA GLY A 271 -10.24 -7.71 -12.24
C GLY A 271 -9.04 -6.80 -12.38
N LYS A 272 -7.93 -7.39 -12.78
CA LYS A 272 -6.66 -6.67 -12.97
C LYS A 272 -6.78 -5.51 -13.97
N ALA A 273 -7.59 -5.68 -15.01
CA ALA A 273 -7.81 -4.68 -16.06
C ALA A 273 -8.50 -3.40 -15.54
N ASP A 274 -9.16 -3.46 -14.37
CA ASP A 274 -9.83 -2.31 -13.77
C ASP A 274 -8.87 -1.45 -12.91
N MET A 275 -7.65 -1.92 -12.70
CA MET A 275 -6.66 -1.23 -11.87
C MET A 275 -6.01 -0.07 -12.63
N VAL A 276 -6.33 1.15 -12.23
CA VAL A 276 -5.88 2.39 -12.88
C VAL A 276 -4.35 2.44 -12.93
N LEU A 277 -3.78 2.44 -14.14
CA LEU A 277 -2.34 2.47 -14.43
C LEU A 277 -1.52 1.35 -13.77
N ASN A 278 -2.19 0.31 -13.25
CA ASN A 278 -1.59 -0.79 -12.51
C ASN A 278 -2.18 -2.14 -12.91
N ASP A 279 -2.42 -2.32 -14.19
CA ASP A 279 -3.03 -3.46 -14.84
C ASP A 279 -2.03 -4.39 -15.55
N ALA A 280 -0.74 -4.10 -15.44
CA ALA A 280 0.31 -4.89 -16.08
C ALA A 280 0.36 -6.34 -15.54
N ARG A 281 0.60 -7.28 -16.44
CA ARG A 281 0.67 -8.72 -16.15
C ARG A 281 1.92 -9.32 -16.79
N PRO A 282 3.13 -8.99 -16.28
CA PRO A 282 4.36 -9.60 -16.74
C PRO A 282 4.37 -11.11 -16.44
N ASP A 283 5.12 -11.89 -17.20
CA ASP A 283 5.41 -13.29 -16.85
C ASP A 283 6.39 -13.31 -15.68
N VAL A 284 5.92 -13.70 -14.49
CA VAL A 284 6.76 -13.79 -13.30
C VAL A 284 6.97 -15.25 -12.92
N ARG A 285 8.21 -15.67 -12.87
CA ARG A 285 8.62 -17.03 -12.49
C ARG A 285 9.56 -16.98 -11.32
N VAL A 286 9.32 -17.85 -10.36
CA VAL A 286 10.20 -18.05 -9.21
C VAL A 286 10.77 -19.46 -9.31
N ASP A 287 12.08 -19.57 -9.31
CA ASP A 287 12.76 -20.86 -9.32
C ASP A 287 12.51 -21.58 -7.98
N PRO A 288 12.03 -22.82 -7.97
CA PRO A 288 11.62 -23.49 -6.73
C PRO A 288 12.80 -23.86 -5.80
N ASP A 289 14.00 -23.98 -6.33
CA ASP A 289 15.17 -24.40 -5.59
C ASP A 289 16.00 -23.20 -5.07
N SER A 290 16.25 -22.22 -5.95
CA SER A 290 17.08 -21.05 -5.64
C SER A 290 16.28 -19.84 -5.20
N PHE A 291 14.96 -19.81 -5.47
CA PHE A 291 14.07 -18.65 -5.33
C PHE A 291 14.50 -17.44 -6.17
N ALA A 292 15.27 -17.66 -7.23
CA ALA A 292 15.56 -16.65 -8.22
C ALA A 292 14.28 -16.22 -8.93
N VAL A 293 14.09 -14.92 -9.06
CA VAL A 293 12.88 -14.35 -9.71
C VAL A 293 13.23 -13.88 -11.11
N HIS A 294 12.43 -14.30 -12.09
CA HIS A 294 12.50 -13.81 -13.46
C HIS A 294 11.22 -13.03 -13.78
N ILE A 295 11.37 -11.90 -14.45
CA ILE A 295 10.26 -11.08 -14.94
C ILE A 295 10.42 -10.95 -16.45
N ASP A 296 9.44 -11.44 -17.21
CA ASP A 296 9.48 -11.49 -18.68
C ASP A 296 10.75 -12.19 -19.23
N GLY A 297 11.24 -13.19 -18.50
CA GLY A 297 12.43 -13.97 -18.84
C GLY A 297 13.76 -13.36 -18.38
N GLU A 298 13.77 -12.14 -17.85
CA GLU A 298 14.96 -11.49 -17.30
C GLU A 298 15.12 -11.79 -15.81
N LEU A 299 16.32 -12.22 -15.41
CA LEU A 299 16.67 -12.45 -14.00
C LEU A 299 16.68 -11.12 -13.24
N VAL A 300 16.00 -11.09 -12.11
CA VAL A 300 16.03 -9.94 -11.20
C VAL A 300 17.34 -9.93 -10.42
N GLU A 301 18.15 -8.93 -10.68
CA GLU A 301 19.36 -8.65 -9.91
C GLU A 301 19.00 -7.84 -8.66
N PRO A 302 19.26 -8.32 -7.44
CA PRO A 302 19.04 -7.53 -6.24
C PRO A 302 20.05 -6.39 -6.16
N MET A 303 19.57 -5.17 -6.32
CA MET A 303 20.38 -3.95 -6.25
C MET A 303 19.83 -3.08 -5.11
N PRO A 304 20.34 -3.25 -3.88
CA PRO A 304 19.88 -2.47 -2.75
C PRO A 304 20.25 -0.99 -2.91
N ALA A 305 19.33 -0.10 -2.52
CA ALA A 305 19.63 1.32 -2.43
C ALA A 305 20.43 1.62 -1.16
N ASP A 306 21.49 2.40 -1.29
CA ASP A 306 22.33 2.89 -0.19
C ASP A 306 21.88 4.27 0.31
N GLU A 307 21.08 4.98 -0.48
CA GLU A 307 20.57 6.30 -0.18
C GLU A 307 19.09 6.42 -0.54
N LEU A 308 18.27 6.92 0.38
CA LEU A 308 16.87 7.21 0.17
C LEU A 308 16.54 8.66 0.56
N PRO A 309 15.73 9.37 -0.27
CA PRO A 309 15.20 10.66 0.13
C PRO A 309 14.12 10.48 1.20
N MET A 310 13.75 11.57 1.87
CA MET A 310 12.64 11.61 2.84
C MET A 310 12.80 10.62 4.02
N ALA A 311 14.01 10.18 4.31
CA ALA A 311 14.29 9.27 5.41
C ALA A 311 14.13 9.97 6.77
N GLN A 312 14.30 11.28 6.82
CA GLN A 312 14.08 12.10 8.00
C GLN A 312 12.62 12.56 8.07
N ARG A 313 11.98 12.29 9.16
CA ARG A 313 10.62 12.78 9.42
C ARG A 313 10.66 14.08 10.18
N TYR A 314 10.01 15.09 9.63
CA TYR A 314 9.94 16.44 10.21
C TYR A 314 8.85 16.58 11.27
N PHE A 315 8.11 15.53 11.56
CA PHE A 315 6.95 15.52 12.45
C PHE A 315 7.03 14.38 13.48
N LEU A 316 8.20 14.16 13.98
CA LEU A 316 8.44 13.14 15.03
C LEU A 316 7.95 13.54 16.42
N PHE A 317 7.25 14.64 16.52
CA PHE A 317 6.87 15.22 17.79
C PHE A 317 5.37 15.50 17.85
#